data_ba290dd77a92263b1301eab18efb5fcc
#
_entry.id   ba290dd77a92263b1301eab18efb5fcc
#
_cell.length_a   1.000
_cell.length_b   1.000
_cell.length_c   1.000
_cell.angle_alpha   90.00
_cell.angle_beta   90.00
_cell.angle_gamma   90.00
#
_symmetry.space_group_name_H-M   'P 1'
#
loop_
_entity.id
_entity.type
_entity.pdbx_description
1 polymer ?
#
loop_
_entity_poly.entity_id
_entity_poly.type
_entity_poly.pdbx_seq_one_letter_code
_entity_poly.pdbx_strand_id
1 'polypeptide(L)'
;MTHRKLLSPAAAVAAAVMTLAAPAMAQAPIKVGVLHSLSGTMAISETTLKDTVLMMVDDINKKGGLLGRKVEAVVVDPASNWPLFAEKARELISKEKVDVVFGCWTSVSRKSVLPVFEELNGLLFYPVQYEGEESSRNVFYTGAAPNQQAIPAVEYLMSKDGGEVKRWVLAGTDYVYPRTTNKILESFLKSKGVKAEDIMINYTPFGHSDWQTIVADIKKFAAAGKKTAVVSTINGDANVPFYKELANAGIKASDIPVVAFSVGEEELAGIDTKNLVGHLAAWNYFQSVKNPTNDAFIKQWHAYIKNPKRVTNDPMEAHYIGFKMWTQAVAQAGTTNVDAVRQAMYGQKVKAPGGFESVMNVNHHLSKPVMIGEIQANGQFETVWQTKGPIKADAWSPFIPESAKLTADWTFPWVCGNCTEPKFKM
;
A
#
# COMPACT_ATOMS: atom_id res chain seq x y z
N MET A 1 77.53 -62.97 -30.88
CA MET A 1 76.38 -63.22 -30.02
C MET A 1 75.71 -61.92 -29.73
N THR A 2 74.69 -61.63 -30.47
CA THR A 2 74.04 -60.33 -30.47
C THR A 2 72.55 -60.45 -30.02
N HIS A 3 72.21 -59.94 -28.86
CA HIS A 3 70.84 -59.88 -28.39
C HIS A 3 70.16 -58.59 -28.89
N ARG A 4 69.15 -58.78 -29.77
CA ARG A 4 68.20 -57.74 -30.15
C ARG A 4 67.09 -57.64 -29.10
N LYS A 5 66.94 -56.44 -28.48
CA LYS A 5 65.78 -56.13 -27.69
C LYS A 5 64.71 -55.55 -28.62
N LEU A 6 63.54 -56.20 -28.62
CA LEU A 6 62.31 -55.69 -29.25
C LEU A 6 61.63 -54.68 -28.33
N LEU A 7 61.38 -53.46 -28.84
CA LEU A 7 60.60 -52.43 -28.22
C LEU A 7 59.14 -52.56 -28.72
N SER A 8 58.22 -52.72 -27.78
CA SER A 8 56.77 -52.76 -28.03
C SER A 8 56.21 -51.33 -27.95
N PRO A 9 55.41 -50.86 -28.91
CA PRO A 9 54.75 -49.55 -28.79
C PRO A 9 53.47 -49.70 -27.99
N ALA A 10 53.39 -49.03 -26.83
CA ALA A 10 52.15 -48.84 -26.09
C ALA A 10 51.30 -47.75 -26.79
N ALA A 11 50.20 -48.18 -27.35
CA ALA A 11 49.18 -47.29 -27.89
C ALA A 11 48.37 -46.68 -26.75
N ALA A 12 48.52 -45.39 -26.49
CA ALA A 12 47.66 -44.61 -25.58
C ALA A 12 46.34 -44.28 -26.28
N VAL A 13 45.27 -44.94 -25.89
CA VAL A 13 43.91 -44.56 -26.30
C VAL A 13 43.43 -43.42 -25.41
N ALA A 14 43.42 -42.20 -25.93
CA ALA A 14 42.79 -41.03 -25.27
C ALA A 14 41.28 -41.10 -25.53
N ALA A 15 40.49 -41.56 -24.52
CA ALA A 15 39.04 -41.45 -24.53
C ALA A 15 38.62 -39.98 -24.30
N ALA A 16 38.23 -39.30 -25.36
CA ALA A 16 37.58 -37.99 -25.27
C ALA A 16 36.16 -38.18 -24.74
N VAL A 17 35.96 -37.85 -23.47
CA VAL A 17 34.62 -37.74 -22.87
C VAL A 17 33.96 -36.45 -23.40
N MET A 18 33.18 -36.56 -24.45
CA MET A 18 32.28 -35.47 -24.89
C MET A 18 31.12 -35.43 -23.87
N THR A 19 31.17 -34.52 -22.92
CA THR A 19 30.02 -34.11 -22.11
C THR A 19 29.04 -33.40 -23.05
N LEU A 20 28.03 -34.13 -23.49
CA LEU A 20 26.84 -33.56 -24.12
C LEU A 20 26.17 -32.67 -23.06
N ALA A 21 26.42 -31.36 -23.10
CA ALA A 21 25.61 -30.39 -22.36
C ALA A 21 24.20 -30.47 -22.95
N ALA A 22 23.30 -31.19 -22.25
CA ALA A 22 21.88 -31.11 -22.58
C ALA A 22 21.46 -29.66 -22.59
N PRO A 23 20.70 -29.17 -23.59
CA PRO A 23 20.19 -27.82 -23.58
C PRO A 23 19.37 -27.68 -22.29
N ALA A 24 19.79 -26.74 -21.42
CA ALA A 24 19.02 -26.40 -20.25
C ALA A 24 17.66 -25.90 -20.75
N MET A 25 16.62 -26.72 -20.61
CA MET A 25 15.27 -26.28 -20.91
C MET A 25 15.01 -25.04 -20.05
N ALA A 26 14.80 -23.91 -20.69
CA ALA A 26 14.51 -22.66 -20.01
C ALA A 26 13.26 -22.90 -19.11
N GLN A 27 13.45 -22.77 -17.80
CA GLN A 27 12.34 -22.95 -16.86
C GLN A 27 11.26 -21.92 -17.15
N ALA A 28 9.99 -22.31 -17.03
CA ALA A 28 8.87 -21.42 -17.23
C ALA A 28 9.03 -20.15 -16.35
N PRO A 29 8.67 -18.96 -16.83
CA PRO A 29 8.81 -17.72 -16.08
C PRO A 29 7.98 -17.76 -14.78
N ILE A 30 8.40 -16.98 -13.79
CA ILE A 30 7.60 -16.68 -12.61
C ILE A 30 6.67 -15.53 -13.00
N LYS A 31 5.36 -15.70 -12.80
CA LYS A 31 4.38 -14.70 -13.20
C LYS A 31 3.89 -13.86 -12.03
N VAL A 32 3.91 -12.55 -12.20
CA VAL A 32 3.42 -11.56 -11.24
C VAL A 32 2.18 -10.89 -11.82
N GLY A 33 1.03 -11.09 -11.18
CA GLY A 33 -0.20 -10.37 -11.52
C GLY A 33 -0.16 -8.94 -11.01
N VAL A 34 -0.61 -8.00 -11.85
CA VAL A 34 -0.73 -6.58 -11.51
C VAL A 34 -2.18 -6.17 -11.69
N LEU A 35 -2.87 -5.92 -10.60
CA LEU A 35 -4.31 -5.70 -10.54
C LEU A 35 -4.61 -4.28 -10.04
N HIS A 36 -4.52 -3.30 -10.93
CA HIS A 36 -4.75 -1.89 -10.66
C HIS A 36 -5.63 -1.24 -11.70
N SER A 37 -6.52 -0.34 -11.28
CA SER A 37 -7.34 0.45 -12.19
C SER A 37 -6.49 1.42 -13.00
N LEU A 38 -6.50 1.27 -14.31
CA LEU A 38 -5.80 2.13 -15.27
C LEU A 38 -6.76 3.13 -15.93
N SER A 39 -8.06 2.97 -15.65
CA SER A 39 -9.15 3.83 -16.09
C SER A 39 -10.19 4.02 -14.96
N GLY A 40 -11.09 5.01 -15.11
CA GLY A 40 -12.08 5.37 -14.10
C GLY A 40 -11.54 6.24 -12.96
N THR A 41 -12.32 6.39 -11.91
CA THR A 41 -12.10 7.35 -10.81
C THR A 41 -10.82 7.12 -10.01
N MET A 42 -10.30 5.88 -10.00
CA MET A 42 -9.08 5.53 -9.26
C MET A 42 -7.80 5.55 -10.12
N ALA A 43 -7.90 5.79 -11.42
CA ALA A 43 -6.74 5.78 -12.30
C ALA A 43 -5.66 6.80 -11.90
N ILE A 44 -6.06 7.95 -11.33
CA ILE A 44 -5.15 8.99 -10.83
C ILE A 44 -4.17 8.45 -9.78
N SER A 45 -4.62 7.51 -8.95
CA SER A 45 -3.82 6.92 -7.86
C SER A 45 -3.17 5.58 -8.26
N GLU A 46 -3.85 4.76 -9.07
CA GLU A 46 -3.45 3.37 -9.32
C GLU A 46 -2.48 3.17 -10.49
N THR A 47 -2.47 4.08 -11.49
CA THR A 47 -1.60 3.93 -12.66
C THR A 47 -0.12 3.90 -12.28
N THR A 48 0.29 4.72 -11.33
CA THR A 48 1.68 4.78 -10.85
C THR A 48 2.08 3.53 -10.06
N LEU A 49 1.11 2.85 -9.42
CA LEU A 49 1.35 1.59 -8.70
C LEU A 49 1.64 0.43 -9.67
N LYS A 50 0.91 0.36 -10.78
CA LYS A 50 1.22 -0.58 -11.86
C LYS A 50 2.66 -0.36 -12.36
N ASP A 51 3.05 0.89 -12.63
CA ASP A 51 4.40 1.21 -13.12
C ASP A 51 5.48 0.86 -12.08
N THR A 52 5.18 1.00 -10.78
CA THR A 52 6.09 0.61 -9.70
C THR A 52 6.36 -0.89 -9.70
N VAL A 53 5.32 -1.73 -9.83
CA VAL A 53 5.50 -3.19 -9.91
C VAL A 53 6.30 -3.57 -11.17
N LEU A 54 6.01 -2.95 -12.31
CA LEU A 54 6.75 -3.19 -13.56
C LEU A 54 8.22 -2.79 -13.45
N MET A 55 8.51 -1.68 -12.77
CA MET A 55 9.89 -1.27 -12.45
C MET A 55 10.61 -2.33 -11.61
N MET A 56 9.95 -2.90 -10.61
CA MET A 56 10.54 -3.94 -9.76
C MET A 56 10.77 -5.25 -10.52
N VAL A 57 9.87 -5.61 -11.44
CA VAL A 57 10.04 -6.76 -12.33
C VAL A 57 11.22 -6.56 -13.29
N ASP A 58 11.36 -5.37 -13.86
CA ASP A 58 12.50 -5.01 -14.71
C ASP A 58 13.83 -5.10 -13.93
N ASP A 59 13.86 -4.55 -12.72
CA ASP A 59 15.04 -4.55 -11.86
C ASP A 59 15.51 -5.97 -11.49
N ILE A 60 14.58 -6.85 -11.07
CA ILE A 60 14.94 -8.23 -10.72
C ILE A 60 15.42 -9.02 -11.94
N ASN A 61 14.84 -8.80 -13.11
CA ASN A 61 15.28 -9.43 -14.36
C ASN A 61 16.68 -8.99 -14.79
N LYS A 62 17.01 -7.72 -14.62
CA LYS A 62 18.38 -7.20 -14.85
C LYS A 62 19.41 -7.83 -13.91
N LYS A 63 18.98 -8.33 -12.77
CA LYS A 63 19.82 -9.03 -11.77
C LYS A 63 19.85 -10.56 -11.94
N GLY A 64 19.28 -11.08 -13.02
CA GLY A 64 19.28 -12.51 -13.34
C GLY A 64 17.97 -13.25 -12.99
N GLY A 65 16.93 -12.53 -12.65
CA GLY A 65 15.62 -13.09 -12.34
C GLY A 65 15.48 -13.61 -10.90
N LEU A 66 14.52 -14.47 -10.67
CA LEU A 66 14.23 -15.07 -9.36
C LEU A 66 14.29 -16.58 -9.47
N LEU A 67 15.04 -17.25 -8.60
CA LEU A 67 15.36 -18.68 -8.67
C LEU A 67 15.94 -19.09 -10.04
N GLY A 68 16.73 -18.22 -10.69
CA GLY A 68 17.28 -18.46 -12.04
C GLY A 68 16.22 -18.38 -13.16
N ARG A 69 15.00 -17.95 -12.87
CA ARG A 69 13.89 -17.82 -13.81
C ARG A 69 13.59 -16.36 -14.08
N LYS A 70 13.20 -16.07 -15.32
CA LYS A 70 12.65 -14.75 -15.66
C LYS A 70 11.37 -14.49 -14.90
N VAL A 71 11.14 -13.23 -14.49
CA VAL A 71 9.87 -12.77 -13.91
C VAL A 71 9.08 -12.04 -14.99
N GLU A 72 7.81 -12.37 -15.14
CA GLU A 72 6.90 -11.75 -16.11
C GLU A 72 5.70 -11.13 -15.40
N ALA A 73 5.39 -9.88 -15.74
CA ALA A 73 4.19 -9.20 -15.24
C ALA A 73 3.00 -9.47 -16.16
N VAL A 74 1.85 -9.81 -15.57
CA VAL A 74 0.55 -9.90 -16.23
C VAL A 74 -0.32 -8.76 -15.71
N VAL A 75 -0.52 -7.73 -16.52
CA VAL A 75 -1.25 -6.52 -16.15
C VAL A 75 -2.70 -6.63 -16.59
N VAL A 76 -3.63 -6.32 -15.71
CA VAL A 76 -5.06 -6.24 -15.99
C VAL A 76 -5.63 -4.92 -15.49
N ASP A 77 -6.62 -4.37 -16.21
CA ASP A 77 -7.35 -3.17 -15.83
C ASP A 77 -8.78 -3.53 -15.40
N PRO A 78 -9.13 -3.42 -14.13
CA PRO A 78 -10.49 -3.57 -13.64
C PRO A 78 -11.32 -2.27 -13.73
N ALA A 79 -10.81 -1.21 -14.34
CA ALA A 79 -11.51 0.03 -14.70
C ALA A 79 -12.30 0.69 -13.55
N SER A 80 -11.79 0.68 -12.33
CA SER A 80 -12.49 1.16 -11.11
C SER A 80 -13.87 0.54 -10.90
N ASN A 81 -14.07 -0.69 -11.40
CA ASN A 81 -15.30 -1.47 -11.28
C ASN A 81 -15.09 -2.64 -10.32
N TRP A 82 -15.74 -2.61 -9.17
CA TRP A 82 -15.48 -3.56 -8.08
C TRP A 82 -15.81 -5.03 -8.43
N PRO A 83 -16.94 -5.35 -9.09
CA PRO A 83 -17.18 -6.69 -9.63
C PRO A 83 -16.10 -7.15 -10.61
N LEU A 84 -15.64 -6.26 -11.50
CA LEU A 84 -14.59 -6.59 -12.47
C LEU A 84 -13.24 -6.88 -11.81
N PHE A 85 -12.95 -6.30 -10.65
CA PHE A 85 -11.78 -6.69 -9.85
C PHE A 85 -11.80 -8.19 -9.50
N ALA A 86 -12.94 -8.73 -9.06
CA ALA A 86 -13.07 -10.15 -8.72
C ALA A 86 -12.89 -11.04 -9.97
N GLU A 87 -13.46 -10.66 -11.11
CA GLU A 87 -13.30 -11.38 -12.37
C GLU A 87 -11.83 -11.39 -12.81
N LYS A 88 -11.15 -10.24 -12.76
CA LYS A 88 -9.73 -10.10 -13.11
C LYS A 88 -8.81 -10.84 -12.14
N ALA A 89 -9.13 -10.87 -10.86
CA ALA A 89 -8.40 -11.68 -9.89
C ALA A 89 -8.51 -13.18 -10.23
N ARG A 90 -9.71 -13.66 -10.56
CA ARG A 90 -9.93 -15.05 -10.99
C ARG A 90 -9.20 -15.36 -12.31
N GLU A 91 -9.21 -14.44 -13.26
CA GLU A 91 -8.46 -14.56 -14.52
C GLU A 91 -6.95 -14.74 -14.23
N LEU A 92 -6.37 -13.85 -13.43
CA LEU A 92 -4.95 -13.90 -13.07
C LEU A 92 -4.56 -15.24 -12.42
N ILE A 93 -5.34 -15.71 -11.44
CA ILE A 93 -4.99 -16.91 -10.68
C ILE A 93 -5.31 -18.19 -11.47
N SER A 94 -6.50 -18.27 -12.08
CA SER A 94 -6.98 -19.53 -12.68
C SER A 94 -6.50 -19.73 -14.11
N LYS A 95 -6.47 -18.66 -14.94
CA LYS A 95 -6.14 -18.73 -16.37
C LYS A 95 -4.66 -18.42 -16.58
N GLU A 96 -4.19 -17.28 -16.09
CA GLU A 96 -2.82 -16.83 -16.29
C GLU A 96 -1.83 -17.56 -15.40
N LYS A 97 -2.30 -18.19 -14.29
CA LYS A 97 -1.49 -18.95 -13.35
C LYS A 97 -0.36 -18.10 -12.74
N VAL A 98 -0.70 -16.91 -12.30
CA VAL A 98 0.27 -16.05 -11.63
C VAL A 98 0.64 -16.61 -10.25
N ASP A 99 1.91 -16.44 -9.86
CA ASP A 99 2.45 -16.91 -8.58
C ASP A 99 2.11 -15.96 -7.42
N VAL A 100 1.84 -14.70 -7.73
CA VAL A 100 1.50 -13.64 -6.77
C VAL A 100 0.76 -12.52 -7.49
N VAL A 101 -0.04 -11.74 -6.76
CA VAL A 101 -0.68 -10.51 -7.26
C VAL A 101 -0.30 -9.32 -6.39
N PHE A 102 0.05 -8.22 -7.03
CA PHE A 102 0.18 -6.90 -6.44
C PHE A 102 -0.97 -6.04 -6.94
N GLY A 103 -1.78 -5.49 -6.02
CA GLY A 103 -2.95 -4.80 -6.53
C GLY A 103 -3.93 -4.27 -5.51
N CYS A 104 -4.98 -3.71 -6.06
CA CYS A 104 -6.05 -2.98 -5.42
C CYS A 104 -5.59 -1.65 -4.82
N TRP A 105 -6.54 -0.74 -4.69
CA TRP A 105 -6.42 0.50 -3.91
C TRP A 105 -7.52 0.58 -2.88
N THR A 106 -8.76 0.57 -3.32
CA THR A 106 -9.89 0.74 -2.43
C THR A 106 -10.15 -0.51 -1.59
N SER A 107 -10.61 -0.33 -0.36
CA SER A 107 -11.01 -1.46 0.47
C SER A 107 -12.17 -2.26 -0.15
N VAL A 108 -13.05 -1.60 -0.91
CA VAL A 108 -14.12 -2.32 -1.61
C VAL A 108 -13.57 -3.20 -2.75
N SER A 109 -12.54 -2.78 -3.47
CA SER A 109 -11.90 -3.66 -4.46
C SER A 109 -11.19 -4.84 -3.80
N ARG A 110 -10.45 -4.61 -2.70
CA ARG A 110 -9.85 -5.68 -1.92
C ARG A 110 -10.89 -6.68 -1.41
N LYS A 111 -11.99 -6.22 -0.83
CA LYS A 111 -13.07 -7.08 -0.34
C LYS A 111 -13.77 -7.85 -1.48
N SER A 112 -13.84 -7.28 -2.66
CA SER A 112 -14.38 -7.97 -3.85
C SER A 112 -13.49 -9.13 -4.31
N VAL A 113 -12.17 -8.98 -4.22
CA VAL A 113 -11.23 -10.03 -4.65
C VAL A 113 -10.94 -11.06 -3.57
N LEU A 114 -11.12 -10.71 -2.29
CA LEU A 114 -10.75 -11.54 -1.15
C LEU A 114 -11.32 -12.97 -1.22
N PRO A 115 -12.62 -13.20 -1.52
CA PRO A 115 -13.16 -14.54 -1.66
C PRO A 115 -12.47 -15.36 -2.76
N VAL A 116 -12.06 -14.70 -3.85
CA VAL A 116 -11.36 -15.36 -4.97
C VAL A 116 -9.97 -15.82 -4.55
N PHE A 117 -9.23 -14.97 -3.83
CA PHE A 117 -7.90 -15.32 -3.31
C PHE A 117 -7.97 -16.45 -2.29
N GLU A 118 -8.98 -16.46 -1.42
CA GLU A 118 -9.15 -17.50 -0.41
C GLU A 118 -9.59 -18.83 -1.03
N GLU A 119 -10.54 -18.81 -1.97
CA GLU A 119 -11.01 -20.00 -2.70
C GLU A 119 -9.89 -20.67 -3.49
N LEU A 120 -9.10 -19.88 -4.21
CA LEU A 120 -8.07 -20.38 -5.13
C LEU A 120 -6.67 -20.45 -4.50
N ASN A 121 -6.54 -20.16 -3.21
CA ASN A 121 -5.28 -20.06 -2.49
C ASN A 121 -4.25 -19.17 -3.21
N GLY A 122 -4.71 -18.03 -3.74
CA GLY A 122 -3.83 -17.00 -4.31
C GLY A 122 -3.16 -16.17 -3.22
N LEU A 123 -2.18 -15.35 -3.60
CA LEU A 123 -1.49 -14.45 -2.68
C LEU A 123 -1.56 -13.01 -3.20
N LEU A 124 -2.12 -12.09 -2.40
CA LEU A 124 -2.26 -10.68 -2.69
C LEU A 124 -1.34 -9.84 -1.80
N PHE A 125 -0.60 -8.91 -2.40
CA PHE A 125 0.06 -7.80 -1.70
C PHE A 125 -0.75 -6.53 -1.91
N TYR A 126 -1.35 -6.03 -0.82
CA TYR A 126 -2.20 -4.85 -0.81
C TYR A 126 -1.43 -3.64 -0.26
N PRO A 127 -1.15 -2.59 -1.08
CA PRO A 127 -0.16 -1.56 -0.76
C PRO A 127 -0.71 -0.33 -0.06
N VAL A 128 -2.02 -0.24 0.14
CA VAL A 128 -2.70 1.01 0.52
C VAL A 128 -3.13 0.98 1.98
N GLN A 129 -3.15 2.15 2.62
CA GLN A 129 -3.77 2.29 3.93
C GLN A 129 -5.22 1.79 3.90
N TYR A 130 -5.69 1.31 5.03
CA TYR A 130 -7.06 0.80 5.12
C TYR A 130 -7.62 0.89 6.55
N GLU A 131 -8.89 0.59 6.68
CA GLU A 131 -9.64 0.67 7.93
C GLU A 131 -9.24 -0.36 9.00
N GLY A 132 -8.34 -1.31 8.68
CA GLY A 132 -8.18 -2.50 9.51
C GLY A 132 -9.39 -3.41 9.44
N GLU A 133 -9.77 -4.00 10.57
CA GLU A 133 -11.02 -4.75 10.76
C GLU A 133 -11.17 -5.92 9.77
N GLU A 134 -10.05 -6.48 9.34
CA GLU A 134 -9.99 -7.58 8.40
C GLU A 134 -8.70 -8.37 8.59
N SER A 135 -8.78 -9.67 8.34
CA SER A 135 -7.61 -10.51 8.27
C SER A 135 -7.83 -11.67 7.30
N SER A 136 -6.82 -11.97 6.50
CA SER A 136 -6.84 -13.09 5.59
C SER A 136 -5.44 -13.71 5.44
N ARG A 137 -5.38 -15.03 5.40
CA ARG A 137 -4.13 -15.76 5.12
C ARG A 137 -3.62 -15.54 3.68
N ASN A 138 -4.44 -14.99 2.82
CA ASN A 138 -4.16 -14.80 1.40
C ASN A 138 -3.80 -13.35 1.05
N VAL A 139 -3.74 -12.45 2.04
CA VAL A 139 -3.40 -11.04 1.85
C VAL A 139 -2.27 -10.61 2.78
N PHE A 140 -1.23 -10.00 2.23
CA PHE A 140 -0.25 -9.22 2.96
C PHE A 140 -0.57 -7.73 2.81
N TYR A 141 -0.83 -7.08 3.94
CA TYR A 141 -1.21 -5.66 4.03
C TYR A 141 0.07 -4.84 4.21
N THR A 142 0.53 -4.21 3.14
CA THR A 142 1.77 -3.42 3.15
C THR A 142 1.55 -1.93 3.35
N GLY A 143 0.29 -1.48 3.26
CA GLY A 143 -0.14 -0.15 3.67
C GLY A 143 -0.43 -0.03 5.17
N ALA A 144 -0.81 1.15 5.61
CA ALA A 144 -1.06 1.46 7.02
C ALA A 144 -2.39 0.90 7.55
N ALA A 145 -2.38 0.39 8.77
CA ALA A 145 -3.57 0.19 9.59
C ALA A 145 -3.94 1.49 10.36
N PRO A 146 -5.14 1.62 10.96
CA PRO A 146 -5.57 2.85 11.61
C PRO A 146 -4.64 3.37 12.70
N ASN A 147 -3.99 2.49 13.46
CA ASN A 147 -3.00 2.88 14.46
C ASN A 147 -1.67 3.36 13.86
N GLN A 148 -1.48 3.18 12.55
CA GLN A 148 -0.31 3.63 11.80
C GLN A 148 -0.63 4.84 10.89
N GLN A 149 -1.82 5.45 10.98
CA GLN A 149 -2.20 6.62 10.21
C GLN A 149 -3.28 7.45 10.92
N ALA A 150 -4.52 6.96 10.98
CA ALA A 150 -5.69 7.74 11.35
C ALA A 150 -5.65 8.20 12.81
N ILE A 151 -5.36 7.29 13.75
CA ILE A 151 -5.31 7.60 15.19
C ILE A 151 -4.18 8.58 15.52
N PRO A 152 -2.91 8.34 15.12
CA PRO A 152 -1.83 9.28 15.39
C PRO A 152 -2.02 10.66 14.75
N ALA A 153 -2.64 10.73 13.58
CA ALA A 153 -2.93 12.00 12.92
C ALA A 153 -3.92 12.86 13.72
N VAL A 154 -4.98 12.23 14.23
CA VAL A 154 -5.95 12.92 15.09
C VAL A 154 -5.33 13.28 16.45
N GLU A 155 -4.52 12.41 17.05
CA GLU A 155 -3.78 12.72 18.28
C GLU A 155 -2.82 13.91 18.10
N TYR A 156 -2.12 13.97 16.96
CA TYR A 156 -1.28 15.11 16.63
C TYR A 156 -2.10 16.41 16.59
N LEU A 157 -3.22 16.44 15.86
CA LEU A 157 -4.08 17.64 15.80
C LEU A 157 -4.69 18.03 17.15
N MET A 158 -4.90 17.07 18.06
CA MET A 158 -5.33 17.34 19.44
C MET A 158 -4.22 17.94 20.30
N SER A 159 -2.96 17.71 19.95
CA SER A 159 -1.80 18.20 20.68
C SER A 159 -1.58 19.70 20.51
N LYS A 160 -0.71 20.29 21.34
CA LYS A 160 -0.31 21.70 21.23
C LYS A 160 0.33 21.99 19.87
N ASP A 161 1.21 21.12 19.41
CA ASP A 161 1.93 21.29 18.15
C ASP A 161 1.01 21.15 16.94
N GLY A 162 -0.04 20.34 17.02
CA GLY A 162 -1.08 20.17 16.00
C GLY A 162 -2.23 21.17 16.08
N GLY A 163 -2.17 22.14 17.01
CA GLY A 163 -3.12 23.24 17.08
C GLY A 163 -4.27 23.09 18.08
N GLU A 164 -4.29 22.04 18.94
CA GLU A 164 -5.30 21.83 19.98
C GLU A 164 -6.74 21.78 19.45
N VAL A 165 -6.95 21.06 18.35
CA VAL A 165 -8.26 20.90 17.69
C VAL A 165 -9.28 20.30 18.65
N LYS A 166 -10.50 20.85 18.66
CA LYS A 166 -11.60 20.45 19.53
C LYS A 166 -12.87 20.04 18.77
N ARG A 167 -12.97 20.42 17.49
CA ARG A 167 -14.10 20.08 16.62
C ARG A 167 -13.60 19.36 15.37
N TRP A 168 -14.39 18.41 14.89
CA TRP A 168 -13.95 17.45 13.90
C TRP A 168 -14.97 17.29 12.79
N VAL A 169 -14.53 17.48 11.56
CA VAL A 169 -15.28 17.10 10.38
C VAL A 169 -14.65 15.85 9.81
N LEU A 170 -15.39 14.75 9.79
CA LEU A 170 -14.95 13.49 9.19
C LEU A 170 -15.61 13.38 7.81
N ALA A 171 -14.88 13.75 6.76
CA ALA A 171 -15.39 13.76 5.38
C ALA A 171 -14.78 12.62 4.58
N GLY A 172 -15.61 11.82 3.91
CA GLY A 172 -15.13 10.65 3.20
C GLY A 172 -15.95 10.27 1.98
N THR A 173 -15.36 9.45 1.12
CA THR A 173 -16.08 8.76 0.06
C THR A 173 -16.99 7.69 0.66
N ASP A 174 -18.18 7.49 0.10
CA ASP A 174 -19.19 6.59 0.64
C ASP A 174 -18.90 5.11 0.29
N TYR A 175 -18.00 4.48 1.06
CA TYR A 175 -17.75 3.03 1.01
C TYR A 175 -17.07 2.55 2.29
N VAL A 176 -16.70 1.27 2.37
CA VAL A 176 -16.25 0.60 3.59
C VAL A 176 -15.09 1.33 4.30
N TYR A 177 -14.02 1.73 3.59
CA TYR A 177 -12.86 2.34 4.22
C TYR A 177 -13.21 3.64 4.98
N PRO A 178 -13.83 4.67 4.38
CA PRO A 178 -14.20 5.88 5.12
C PRO A 178 -15.23 5.62 6.22
N ARG A 179 -16.22 4.77 5.97
CA ARG A 179 -17.26 4.49 6.98
C ARG A 179 -16.68 3.82 8.20
N THR A 180 -15.83 2.80 8.04
CA THR A 180 -15.21 2.11 9.17
C THR A 180 -14.12 2.97 9.83
N THR A 181 -13.27 3.65 9.06
CA THR A 181 -12.27 4.58 9.62
C THR A 181 -12.92 5.69 10.44
N ASN A 182 -13.98 6.30 9.93
CA ASN A 182 -14.68 7.36 10.64
C ASN A 182 -15.42 6.82 11.89
N LYS A 183 -15.95 5.59 11.86
CA LYS A 183 -16.50 4.92 13.05
C LYS A 183 -15.42 4.74 14.13
N ILE A 184 -14.22 4.30 13.74
CA ILE A 184 -13.06 4.18 14.64
C ILE A 184 -12.71 5.56 15.23
N LEU A 185 -12.59 6.57 14.37
CA LEU A 185 -12.23 7.93 14.80
C LEU A 185 -13.31 8.57 15.68
N GLU A 186 -14.59 8.40 15.37
CA GLU A 186 -15.68 8.88 16.21
C GLU A 186 -15.63 8.25 17.61
N SER A 187 -15.43 6.93 17.69
CA SER A 187 -15.26 6.23 18.97
C SER A 187 -14.02 6.67 19.71
N PHE A 188 -12.90 6.84 19.02
CA PHE A 188 -11.67 7.38 19.58
C PHE A 188 -11.88 8.79 20.14
N LEU A 189 -12.45 9.71 19.37
CA LEU A 189 -12.74 11.08 19.78
C LEU A 189 -13.63 11.13 21.03
N LYS A 190 -14.69 10.32 21.06
CA LYS A 190 -15.57 10.19 22.23
C LYS A 190 -14.81 9.68 23.45
N SER A 191 -13.89 8.74 23.29
CA SER A 191 -13.04 8.25 24.39
C SER A 191 -12.10 9.32 24.97
N LYS A 192 -11.77 10.34 24.16
CA LYS A 192 -11.00 11.52 24.58
C LYS A 192 -11.88 12.67 25.10
N GLY A 193 -13.19 12.43 25.27
CA GLY A 193 -14.13 13.40 25.83
C GLY A 193 -14.70 14.39 24.81
N VAL A 194 -14.49 14.18 23.51
CA VAL A 194 -15.13 15.00 22.46
C VAL A 194 -16.62 14.69 22.42
N LYS A 195 -17.45 15.73 22.47
CA LYS A 195 -18.91 15.58 22.45
C LYS A 195 -19.42 15.33 21.04
N ALA A 196 -20.59 14.68 20.93
CA ALA A 196 -21.21 14.38 19.64
C ALA A 196 -21.49 15.65 18.80
N GLU A 197 -21.85 16.76 19.42
CA GLU A 197 -22.06 18.07 18.78
C GLU A 197 -20.79 18.70 18.18
N ASP A 198 -19.64 18.21 18.57
CA ASP A 198 -18.33 18.64 18.06
C ASP A 198 -17.77 17.66 16.98
N ILE A 199 -18.60 16.75 16.48
CA ILE A 199 -18.27 15.81 15.41
C ILE A 199 -19.32 15.94 14.31
N MET A 200 -18.87 16.27 13.08
CA MET A 200 -19.69 16.27 11.87
C MET A 200 -19.18 15.19 10.91
N ILE A 201 -20.06 14.38 10.37
CA ILE A 201 -19.68 13.29 9.45
C ILE A 201 -20.40 13.47 8.12
N ASN A 202 -19.66 13.47 7.01
CA ASN A 202 -20.18 13.60 5.65
C ASN A 202 -19.63 12.51 4.75
N TYR A 203 -20.47 11.93 3.91
CA TYR A 203 -20.07 10.97 2.88
C TYR A 203 -20.57 11.42 1.51
N THR A 204 -19.73 11.23 0.48
CA THR A 204 -20.05 11.50 -0.92
C THR A 204 -19.76 10.28 -1.80
N PRO A 205 -20.47 10.08 -2.91
CA PRO A 205 -20.15 9.00 -3.82
C PRO A 205 -18.75 9.16 -4.45
N PHE A 206 -18.21 8.09 -5.02
CA PHE A 206 -17.02 8.17 -5.86
C PHE A 206 -17.23 9.16 -7.02
N GLY A 207 -16.20 9.92 -7.37
CA GLY A 207 -16.25 10.91 -8.45
C GLY A 207 -17.11 12.15 -8.14
N HIS A 208 -17.45 12.37 -6.87
CA HIS A 208 -18.21 13.56 -6.46
C HIS A 208 -17.46 14.84 -6.81
N SER A 209 -18.13 15.79 -7.45
CA SER A 209 -17.52 17.01 -7.98
C SER A 209 -18.11 18.32 -7.46
N ASP A 210 -19.33 18.30 -6.89
CA ASP A 210 -19.99 19.50 -6.36
C ASP A 210 -19.85 19.58 -4.82
N TRP A 211 -18.81 20.28 -4.38
CA TRP A 211 -18.45 20.41 -2.97
C TRP A 211 -18.98 21.67 -2.30
N GLN A 212 -19.70 22.54 -3.01
CA GLN A 212 -20.12 23.87 -2.51
C GLN A 212 -20.89 23.76 -1.19
N THR A 213 -21.93 22.93 -1.16
CA THR A 213 -22.75 22.75 0.05
C THR A 213 -21.95 22.19 1.22
N ILE A 214 -21.16 21.15 1.00
CA ILE A 214 -20.37 20.51 2.06
C ILE A 214 -19.32 21.48 2.62
N VAL A 215 -18.64 22.24 1.75
CA VAL A 215 -17.64 23.21 2.18
C VAL A 215 -18.31 24.38 2.92
N ALA A 216 -19.50 24.82 2.52
CA ALA A 216 -20.27 25.81 3.26
C ALA A 216 -20.69 25.31 4.66
N ASP A 217 -21.09 24.04 4.76
CA ASP A 217 -21.41 23.39 6.04
C ASP A 217 -20.20 23.26 6.95
N ILE A 218 -19.02 22.90 6.40
CA ILE A 218 -17.74 22.89 7.13
C ILE A 218 -17.46 24.26 7.72
N LYS A 219 -17.58 25.31 6.91
CA LYS A 219 -17.34 26.69 7.34
C LYS A 219 -18.30 27.13 8.44
N LYS A 220 -19.58 26.82 8.28
CA LYS A 220 -20.62 27.09 9.29
C LYS A 220 -20.37 26.32 10.58
N PHE A 221 -19.99 25.05 10.49
CA PHE A 221 -19.64 24.21 11.64
C PHE A 221 -18.46 24.77 12.41
N ALA A 222 -17.42 25.23 11.72
CA ALA A 222 -16.23 25.83 12.32
C ALA A 222 -16.49 27.18 12.99
N ALA A 223 -17.56 27.91 12.59
CA ALA A 223 -17.90 29.22 13.15
C ALA A 223 -18.35 29.19 14.63
N ALA A 224 -18.45 28.03 15.25
CA ALA A 224 -18.83 27.87 16.67
C ALA A 224 -17.71 28.29 17.67
N GLY A 225 -16.61 28.88 17.22
CA GLY A 225 -15.57 29.45 18.07
C GLY A 225 -14.59 28.46 18.69
N LYS A 226 -14.64 27.15 18.31
CA LYS A 226 -13.67 26.13 18.71
C LYS A 226 -12.76 25.80 17.53
N LYS A 227 -11.48 25.52 17.78
CA LYS A 227 -10.55 25.05 16.74
C LYS A 227 -11.09 23.80 16.07
N THR A 228 -11.27 23.86 14.76
CA THR A 228 -11.91 22.81 13.94
C THR A 228 -10.90 22.30 12.92
N ALA A 229 -10.89 21.00 12.67
CA ALA A 229 -10.15 20.38 11.57
C ALA A 229 -11.05 19.47 10.74
N VAL A 230 -10.66 19.26 9.48
CA VAL A 230 -11.24 18.24 8.61
C VAL A 230 -10.29 17.05 8.56
N VAL A 231 -10.82 15.86 8.83
CA VAL A 231 -10.15 14.59 8.56
C VAL A 231 -10.75 14.06 7.26
N SER A 232 -9.92 13.96 6.22
CA SER A 232 -10.35 13.57 4.89
C SER A 232 -9.98 12.12 4.58
N THR A 233 -11.00 11.30 4.35
CA THR A 233 -10.92 9.95 3.78
C THR A 233 -11.52 9.91 2.37
N ILE A 234 -11.45 11.02 1.65
CA ILE A 234 -11.90 11.15 0.26
C ILE A 234 -10.86 10.48 -0.63
N ASN A 235 -11.31 9.68 -1.60
CA ASN A 235 -10.46 8.89 -2.49
C ASN A 235 -10.64 9.27 -3.96
N GLY A 236 -9.55 9.09 -4.73
CA GLY A 236 -9.55 9.24 -6.16
C GLY A 236 -9.67 10.69 -6.62
N ASP A 237 -10.23 10.86 -7.81
CA ASP A 237 -10.36 12.14 -8.51
C ASP A 237 -11.24 13.19 -7.81
N ALA A 238 -12.12 12.76 -6.88
CA ALA A 238 -12.94 13.66 -6.06
C ALA A 238 -12.12 14.61 -5.16
N ASN A 239 -10.86 14.30 -4.87
CA ASN A 239 -9.96 15.18 -4.12
C ASN A 239 -9.68 16.50 -4.86
N VAL A 240 -9.58 16.47 -6.18
CA VAL A 240 -9.26 17.67 -6.99
C VAL A 240 -10.32 18.76 -6.81
N PRO A 241 -11.62 18.52 -7.08
CA PRO A 241 -12.66 19.51 -6.86
C PRO A 241 -12.89 19.84 -5.38
N PHE A 242 -12.65 18.92 -4.44
CA PHE A 242 -12.73 19.20 -3.00
C PHE A 242 -11.74 20.29 -2.59
N TYR A 243 -10.46 20.13 -2.88
CA TYR A 243 -9.45 21.11 -2.54
C TYR A 243 -9.62 22.43 -3.30
N LYS A 244 -10.06 22.37 -4.55
CA LYS A 244 -10.40 23.58 -5.32
C LYS A 244 -11.51 24.38 -4.64
N GLU A 245 -12.55 23.71 -4.13
CA GLU A 245 -13.65 24.38 -3.46
C GLU A 245 -13.26 24.94 -2.08
N LEU A 246 -12.41 24.24 -1.32
CA LEU A 246 -11.82 24.80 -0.09
C LEU A 246 -11.10 26.13 -0.36
N ALA A 247 -10.28 26.16 -1.43
CA ALA A 247 -9.57 27.37 -1.84
C ALA A 247 -10.54 28.48 -2.29
N ASN A 248 -11.56 28.16 -3.09
CA ASN A 248 -12.60 29.10 -3.54
C ASN A 248 -13.36 29.70 -2.36
N ALA A 249 -13.67 28.91 -1.34
CA ALA A 249 -14.35 29.36 -0.12
C ALA A 249 -13.44 30.15 0.82
N GLY A 250 -12.15 30.29 0.48
CA GLY A 250 -11.15 30.99 1.28
C GLY A 250 -10.79 30.29 2.58
N ILE A 251 -10.97 28.97 2.66
CA ILE A 251 -10.58 28.17 3.83
C ILE A 251 -9.08 27.93 3.77
N LYS A 252 -8.36 28.49 4.74
CA LYS A 252 -6.91 28.31 4.90
C LYS A 252 -6.61 27.27 5.98
N ALA A 253 -5.46 26.63 5.87
CA ALA A 253 -4.99 25.67 6.86
C ALA A 253 -4.83 26.29 8.27
N SER A 254 -4.51 27.60 8.36
CA SER A 254 -4.48 28.33 9.64
C SER A 254 -5.83 28.38 10.37
N ASP A 255 -6.91 28.33 9.62
CA ASP A 255 -8.27 28.48 10.13
C ASP A 255 -8.93 27.13 10.36
N ILE A 256 -8.92 26.30 9.33
CA ILE A 256 -9.49 24.93 9.35
C ILE A 256 -8.51 24.00 8.62
N PRO A 257 -7.51 23.42 9.31
CA PRO A 257 -6.61 22.47 8.70
C PRO A 257 -7.37 21.23 8.21
N VAL A 258 -6.97 20.71 7.05
CA VAL A 258 -7.36 19.41 6.56
C VAL A 258 -6.20 18.47 6.80
N VAL A 259 -6.44 17.28 7.37
CA VAL A 259 -5.51 16.15 7.32
C VAL A 259 -6.09 15.08 6.43
N ALA A 260 -5.40 14.76 5.34
CA ALA A 260 -5.84 13.76 4.37
C ALA A 260 -5.14 12.43 4.59
N PHE A 261 -5.88 11.34 4.35
CA PHE A 261 -5.36 9.96 4.45
C PHE A 261 -5.21 9.28 3.08
N SER A 262 -5.63 9.95 2.01
CA SER A 262 -5.57 9.41 0.64
C SER A 262 -5.12 10.46 -0.38
N VAL A 263 -4.35 11.45 0.06
CA VAL A 263 -3.71 12.46 -0.79
C VAL A 263 -2.22 12.43 -0.52
N GLY A 264 -1.46 12.05 -1.54
CA GLY A 264 -0.02 12.06 -1.55
C GLY A 264 0.50 12.96 -2.68
N GLU A 265 1.77 12.83 -3.01
CA GLU A 265 2.44 13.64 -4.02
C GLU A 265 1.82 13.48 -5.42
N GLU A 266 1.31 12.28 -5.75
CA GLU A 266 0.71 12.02 -7.07
C GLU A 266 -0.63 12.76 -7.23
N GLU A 267 -1.47 12.75 -6.19
CA GLU A 267 -2.73 13.48 -6.19
C GLU A 267 -2.49 15.00 -6.23
N LEU A 268 -1.47 15.49 -5.51
CA LEU A 268 -1.11 16.91 -5.52
C LEU A 268 -0.57 17.38 -6.88
N ALA A 269 0.01 16.50 -7.69
CA ALA A 269 0.51 16.85 -9.02
C ALA A 269 -0.61 17.35 -9.96
N GLY A 270 -1.88 17.01 -9.67
CA GLY A 270 -3.07 17.47 -10.42
C GLY A 270 -3.76 18.72 -9.84
N ILE A 271 -3.24 19.32 -8.76
CA ILE A 271 -3.88 20.40 -8.01
C ILE A 271 -2.98 21.62 -7.94
N ASP A 272 -3.55 22.84 -7.97
CA ASP A 272 -2.81 24.06 -7.64
C ASP A 272 -2.55 24.12 -6.11
N THR A 273 -1.35 23.77 -5.71
CA THR A 273 -0.96 23.62 -4.30
C THR A 273 -0.71 24.94 -3.59
N LYS A 274 -0.59 26.07 -4.29
CA LYS A 274 -0.30 27.38 -3.68
C LYS A 274 -1.31 27.79 -2.59
N ASN A 275 -2.58 27.43 -2.82
CA ASN A 275 -3.67 27.73 -1.88
C ASN A 275 -3.87 26.61 -0.83
N LEU A 276 -3.08 25.56 -0.89
CA LEU A 276 -3.19 24.40 0.01
C LEU A 276 -2.03 24.28 1.00
N VAL A 277 -1.09 25.22 0.94
CA VAL A 277 0.07 25.25 1.86
C VAL A 277 -0.43 25.27 3.31
N GLY A 278 0.15 24.40 4.12
CA GLY A 278 -0.22 24.23 5.52
C GLY A 278 -1.28 23.16 5.80
N HIS A 279 -2.07 22.70 4.80
CA HIS A 279 -2.87 21.50 4.98
C HIS A 279 -1.97 20.28 5.09
N LEU A 280 -2.49 19.22 5.72
CA LEU A 280 -1.71 18.07 6.15
C LEU A 280 -2.12 16.79 5.42
N ALA A 281 -1.18 15.86 5.36
CA ALA A 281 -1.47 14.45 5.08
C ALA A 281 -0.77 13.55 6.11
N ALA A 282 -1.33 12.38 6.36
CA ALA A 282 -0.71 11.39 7.23
C ALA A 282 -0.40 10.13 6.42
N TRP A 283 0.88 9.75 6.41
CA TRP A 283 1.41 8.60 5.69
C TRP A 283 2.54 7.91 6.46
N ASN A 284 3.15 6.90 5.87
CA ASN A 284 4.35 6.26 6.40
C ASN A 284 5.61 6.65 5.61
N TYR A 285 5.43 7.34 4.50
CA TYR A 285 6.48 7.82 3.62
C TYR A 285 6.07 9.10 2.91
N PHE A 286 7.02 10.00 2.73
CA PHE A 286 6.96 11.13 1.78
C PHE A 286 8.22 11.15 0.92
N GLN A 287 8.09 11.56 -0.35
CA GLN A 287 9.24 11.67 -1.26
C GLN A 287 10.34 12.58 -0.71
N SER A 288 9.97 13.56 0.08
CA SER A 288 10.89 14.56 0.65
C SER A 288 11.83 14.01 1.72
N VAL A 289 11.61 12.80 2.25
CA VAL A 289 12.46 12.16 3.26
C VAL A 289 13.89 12.01 2.75
N LYS A 290 14.87 12.41 3.58
CA LYS A 290 16.27 12.44 3.21
C LYS A 290 17.07 11.26 3.78
N ASN A 291 17.37 10.29 2.93
CA ASN A 291 18.28 9.18 3.23
C ASN A 291 18.72 8.49 1.92
N PRO A 292 19.86 7.76 1.94
CA PRO A 292 20.41 7.12 0.73
C PRO A 292 19.47 6.07 0.08
N THR A 293 18.64 5.40 0.86
CA THR A 293 17.68 4.40 0.32
C THR A 293 16.59 5.09 -0.48
N ASN A 294 16.10 6.23 0.00
CA ASN A 294 15.12 7.03 -0.73
C ASN A 294 15.72 7.63 -2.00
N ASP A 295 16.92 8.19 -1.92
CA ASP A 295 17.60 8.74 -3.09
C ASP A 295 17.78 7.68 -4.19
N ALA A 296 18.13 6.44 -3.81
CA ALA A 296 18.25 5.33 -4.74
C ALA A 296 16.87 4.93 -5.33
N PHE A 297 15.81 4.90 -4.52
CA PHE A 297 14.44 4.58 -4.97
C PHE A 297 13.93 5.63 -5.97
N ILE A 298 14.04 6.92 -5.66
CA ILE A 298 13.65 8.01 -6.56
C ILE A 298 14.45 7.96 -7.86
N LYS A 299 15.78 7.73 -7.78
CA LYS A 299 16.64 7.59 -8.96
C LYS A 299 16.22 6.40 -9.84
N GLN A 300 15.93 5.26 -9.23
CA GLN A 300 15.44 4.06 -9.94
C GLN A 300 14.09 4.35 -10.63
N TRP A 301 13.17 5.00 -9.93
CA TRP A 301 11.87 5.41 -10.48
C TRP A 301 12.03 6.32 -11.70
N HIS A 302 12.77 7.41 -11.56
CA HIS A 302 12.99 8.37 -12.66
C HIS A 302 13.67 7.73 -13.86
N ALA A 303 14.64 6.83 -13.64
CA ALA A 303 15.31 6.11 -14.71
C ALA A 303 14.36 5.15 -15.45
N TYR A 304 13.46 4.48 -14.71
CA TYR A 304 12.48 3.57 -15.29
C TYR A 304 11.40 4.31 -16.09
N ILE A 305 10.75 5.30 -15.47
CA ILE A 305 9.64 6.04 -16.08
C ILE A 305 10.13 7.07 -17.12
N LYS A 306 11.44 7.34 -17.20
CA LYS A 306 12.07 8.33 -18.08
C LYS A 306 11.47 9.73 -17.95
N ASN A 307 11.02 10.08 -16.76
CA ASN A 307 10.45 11.38 -16.45
C ASN A 307 10.82 11.82 -15.02
N PRO A 308 11.76 12.78 -14.87
CA PRO A 308 12.22 13.23 -13.56
C PRO A 308 11.20 14.10 -12.81
N LYS A 309 10.07 14.43 -13.43
CA LYS A 309 8.99 15.17 -12.78
C LYS A 309 7.97 14.24 -12.11
N ARG A 310 7.99 12.93 -12.42
CA ARG A 310 7.10 11.96 -11.77
C ARG A 310 7.55 11.74 -10.33
N VAL A 311 6.60 11.80 -9.45
CA VAL A 311 6.84 11.69 -8.00
C VAL A 311 6.81 10.23 -7.52
N THR A 312 7.31 10.00 -6.31
CA THR A 312 7.07 8.80 -5.52
C THR A 312 6.13 9.13 -4.36
N ASN A 313 5.38 8.15 -3.89
CA ASN A 313 4.45 8.31 -2.77
C ASN A 313 4.41 7.05 -1.88
N ASP A 314 3.65 7.10 -0.79
CA ASP A 314 3.56 6.01 0.20
C ASP A 314 3.11 4.66 -0.41
N PRO A 315 2.03 4.57 -1.22
CA PRO A 315 1.63 3.28 -1.79
C PRO A 315 2.67 2.68 -2.76
N MET A 316 3.47 3.52 -3.44
CA MET A 316 4.61 3.05 -4.24
C MET A 316 5.71 2.46 -3.36
N GLU A 317 6.03 3.11 -2.23
CA GLU A 317 6.94 2.55 -1.24
C GLU A 317 6.44 1.22 -0.68
N ALA A 318 5.15 1.14 -0.37
CA ALA A 318 4.52 -0.08 0.14
C ALA A 318 4.62 -1.24 -0.86
N HIS A 319 4.44 -0.98 -2.16
CA HIS A 319 4.69 -1.96 -3.22
C HIS A 319 6.18 -2.36 -3.31
N TYR A 320 7.08 -1.39 -3.25
CA TYR A 320 8.51 -1.64 -3.24
C TYR A 320 8.93 -2.56 -2.09
N ILE A 321 8.45 -2.29 -0.87
CA ILE A 321 8.72 -3.13 0.31
C ILE A 321 8.11 -4.52 0.12
N GLY A 322 6.83 -4.60 -0.26
CA GLY A 322 6.13 -5.86 -0.44
C GLY A 322 6.77 -6.74 -1.51
N PHE A 323 7.16 -6.17 -2.65
CA PHE A 323 7.82 -6.90 -3.72
C PHE A 323 9.20 -7.43 -3.29
N LYS A 324 9.99 -6.61 -2.60
CA LYS A 324 11.28 -7.07 -2.06
C LYS A 324 11.12 -8.19 -1.04
N MET A 325 10.19 -8.07 -0.11
CA MET A 325 9.92 -9.12 0.88
C MET A 325 9.42 -10.41 0.21
N TRP A 326 8.55 -10.30 -0.79
CA TRP A 326 8.12 -11.45 -1.56
C TRP A 326 9.28 -12.15 -2.27
N THR A 327 10.16 -11.41 -2.94
CA THR A 327 11.34 -12.00 -3.62
C THR A 327 12.31 -12.64 -2.64
N GLN A 328 12.51 -12.05 -1.45
CA GLN A 328 13.29 -12.66 -0.37
C GLN A 328 12.64 -13.95 0.14
N ALA A 329 11.32 -13.95 0.34
CA ALA A 329 10.58 -15.13 0.80
C ALA A 329 10.60 -16.26 -0.23
N VAL A 330 10.44 -15.95 -1.52
CA VAL A 330 10.57 -16.93 -2.61
C VAL A 330 11.98 -17.52 -2.65
N ALA A 331 13.02 -16.69 -2.52
CA ALA A 331 14.41 -17.16 -2.48
C ALA A 331 14.68 -18.05 -1.25
N GLN A 332 14.14 -17.67 -0.09
CA GLN A 332 14.25 -18.45 1.16
C GLN A 332 13.51 -19.78 1.07
N ALA A 333 12.29 -19.78 0.49
CA ALA A 333 11.48 -20.99 0.32
C ALA A 333 12.00 -21.90 -0.81
N GLY A 334 12.80 -21.39 -1.73
CA GLY A 334 13.26 -22.10 -2.94
C GLY A 334 12.14 -22.43 -3.93
N THR A 335 10.96 -21.81 -3.79
CA THR A 335 9.76 -22.08 -4.57
C THR A 335 8.82 -20.89 -4.59
N THR A 336 7.89 -20.85 -5.56
CA THR A 336 6.77 -19.90 -5.61
C THR A 336 5.48 -20.47 -5.01
N ASN A 337 5.50 -21.67 -4.43
CA ASN A 337 4.34 -22.24 -3.77
C ASN A 337 3.79 -21.27 -2.69
N VAL A 338 2.50 -20.96 -2.77
CA VAL A 338 1.87 -19.93 -1.96
C VAL A 338 2.02 -20.18 -0.46
N ASP A 339 1.84 -21.42 0.01
CA ASP A 339 1.91 -21.75 1.43
C ASP A 339 3.35 -21.66 1.96
N ALA A 340 4.33 -22.12 1.17
CA ALA A 340 5.75 -22.02 1.52
C ALA A 340 6.22 -20.55 1.54
N VAL A 341 5.81 -19.76 0.54
CA VAL A 341 6.14 -18.32 0.47
C VAL A 341 5.48 -17.57 1.63
N ARG A 342 4.20 -17.83 1.93
CA ARG A 342 3.50 -17.25 3.08
C ARG A 342 4.26 -17.48 4.38
N GLN A 343 4.72 -18.70 4.61
CA GLN A 343 5.51 -19.03 5.80
C GLN A 343 6.84 -18.29 5.82
N ALA A 344 7.53 -18.22 4.69
CA ALA A 344 8.80 -17.51 4.56
C ALA A 344 8.67 -15.98 4.65
N MET A 345 7.47 -15.43 4.48
CA MET A 345 7.20 -13.98 4.61
C MET A 345 7.35 -13.48 6.05
N TYR A 346 7.05 -14.32 7.04
CA TYR A 346 7.07 -13.89 8.44
C TYR A 346 8.48 -13.56 8.90
N GLY A 347 8.64 -12.34 9.43
CA GLY A 347 9.93 -11.83 9.86
C GLY A 347 10.84 -11.28 8.75
N GLN A 348 10.40 -11.28 7.48
CA GLN A 348 11.13 -10.61 6.42
C GLN A 348 11.36 -9.13 6.74
N LYS A 349 12.52 -8.62 6.39
CA LYS A 349 12.94 -7.26 6.68
C LYS A 349 13.43 -6.55 5.43
N VAL A 350 13.08 -5.29 5.31
CA VAL A 350 13.53 -4.40 4.22
C VAL A 350 13.86 -3.03 4.79
N LYS A 351 15.03 -2.49 4.43
CA LYS A 351 15.32 -1.06 4.60
C LYS A 351 14.45 -0.30 3.61
N ALA A 352 13.49 0.44 4.16
CA ALA A 352 12.51 1.17 3.38
C ALA A 352 13.03 2.55 2.94
N PRO A 353 12.55 3.08 1.80
CA PRO A 353 12.82 4.46 1.38
C PRO A 353 12.47 5.51 2.45
N GLY A 354 11.43 5.27 3.25
CA GLY A 354 11.06 6.13 4.38
C GLY A 354 12.10 6.22 5.51
N GLY A 355 13.24 5.53 5.40
CA GLY A 355 14.35 5.63 6.35
C GLY A 355 14.22 4.71 7.58
N PHE A 356 13.42 3.68 7.53
CA PHE A 356 13.22 2.71 8.59
C PHE A 356 13.46 1.27 8.10
N GLU A 357 13.59 0.32 9.03
CA GLU A 357 13.53 -1.10 8.72
C GLU A 357 12.09 -1.58 8.90
N SER A 358 11.46 -1.96 7.79
CA SER A 358 10.14 -2.58 7.82
C SER A 358 10.25 -4.07 8.10
N VAL A 359 9.32 -4.61 8.90
CA VAL A 359 9.25 -6.03 9.26
C VAL A 359 7.86 -6.55 8.94
N MET A 360 7.77 -7.69 8.26
CA MET A 360 6.50 -8.40 8.06
C MET A 360 6.15 -9.20 9.31
N ASN A 361 5.06 -8.83 9.96
CA ASN A 361 4.59 -9.50 11.17
C ASN A 361 3.71 -10.71 10.83
N VAL A 362 3.51 -11.59 11.82
CA VAL A 362 2.67 -12.80 11.68
C VAL A 362 1.19 -12.50 11.46
N ASN A 363 0.74 -11.28 11.74
CA ASN A 363 -0.61 -10.81 11.42
C ASN A 363 -0.74 -10.26 9.98
N HIS A 364 0.24 -10.54 9.11
CA HIS A 364 0.30 -10.14 7.71
C HIS A 364 0.44 -8.62 7.46
N HIS A 365 0.87 -7.87 8.46
CA HIS A 365 1.06 -6.41 8.36
C HIS A 365 2.52 -6.01 8.58
N LEU A 366 2.89 -4.88 8.00
CA LEU A 366 4.21 -4.29 8.17
C LEU A 366 4.29 -3.47 9.46
N SER A 367 5.46 -3.48 10.09
CA SER A 367 5.83 -2.43 11.05
C SER A 367 6.29 -1.21 10.25
N LYS A 368 5.64 -0.05 10.46
CA LYS A 368 5.90 1.21 9.74
C LYS A 368 5.87 2.40 10.71
N PRO A 369 6.61 3.50 10.45
CA PRO A 369 6.45 4.75 11.21
C PRO A 369 5.17 5.45 10.78
N VAL A 370 4.75 6.45 11.51
CA VAL A 370 3.73 7.42 11.10
C VAL A 370 4.39 8.77 10.89
N MET A 371 4.09 9.41 9.77
CA MET A 371 4.56 10.74 9.43
C MET A 371 3.37 11.64 9.14
N ILE A 372 3.43 12.88 9.61
CA ILE A 372 2.50 13.94 9.23
C ILE A 372 3.29 14.94 8.41
N GLY A 373 2.85 15.12 7.17
CA GLY A 373 3.46 16.04 6.21
C GLY A 373 2.56 17.23 5.96
N GLU A 374 3.16 18.42 5.92
CA GLU A 374 2.52 19.66 5.53
C GLU A 374 2.71 19.90 4.04
N ILE A 375 1.62 20.20 3.33
CA ILE A 375 1.65 20.50 1.91
C ILE A 375 2.44 21.79 1.66
N GLN A 376 3.42 21.70 0.75
CA GLN A 376 4.25 22.81 0.31
C GLN A 376 3.79 23.31 -1.08
N ALA A 377 4.13 24.57 -1.40
CA ALA A 377 3.75 25.21 -2.65
C ALA A 377 4.25 24.49 -3.93
N ASN A 378 5.29 23.66 -3.79
CA ASN A 378 5.86 22.86 -4.88
C ASN A 378 5.21 21.48 -5.05
N GLY A 379 4.12 21.20 -4.32
CA GLY A 379 3.43 19.88 -4.36
C GLY A 379 4.14 18.75 -3.61
N GLN A 380 5.15 19.09 -2.80
CA GLN A 380 5.81 18.15 -1.90
C GLN A 380 5.28 18.32 -0.47
N PHE A 381 5.71 17.44 0.42
CA PHE A 381 5.38 17.51 1.84
C PHE A 381 6.63 17.81 2.67
N GLU A 382 6.49 18.65 3.69
CA GLU A 382 7.45 18.79 4.76
C GLU A 382 6.96 17.98 5.96
N THR A 383 7.78 17.04 6.46
CA THR A 383 7.41 16.24 7.63
C THR A 383 7.48 17.11 8.88
N VAL A 384 6.31 17.41 9.46
CA VAL A 384 6.18 18.25 10.67
C VAL A 384 6.11 17.43 11.94
N TRP A 385 5.78 16.15 11.85
CA TRP A 385 5.76 15.21 12.96
C TRP A 385 5.95 13.77 12.48
N GLN A 386 6.58 12.96 13.33
CA GLN A 386 6.71 11.52 13.08
C GLN A 386 6.87 10.73 14.37
N THR A 387 6.54 9.44 14.33
CA THR A 387 6.86 8.51 15.43
C THR A 387 8.37 8.32 15.55
N LYS A 388 8.84 7.94 16.76
CA LYS A 388 10.28 7.67 17.01
C LYS A 388 10.83 6.50 16.20
N GLY A 389 9.97 5.67 15.62
CA GLY A 389 10.34 4.52 14.80
C GLY A 389 9.10 3.76 14.34
N PRO A 390 9.32 2.61 13.66
CA PRO A 390 8.22 1.78 13.19
C PRO A 390 7.38 1.24 14.35
N ILE A 391 6.07 1.26 14.18
CA ILE A 391 5.10 0.65 15.09
C ILE A 391 4.43 -0.53 14.40
N LYS A 392 4.05 -1.54 15.17
CA LYS A 392 3.29 -2.68 14.65
C LYS A 392 1.89 -2.25 14.29
N ALA A 393 1.39 -2.77 13.18
CA ALA A 393 -0.01 -2.59 12.83
C ALA A 393 -0.91 -3.38 13.78
N ASP A 394 -1.98 -2.73 14.21
CA ASP A 394 -3.12 -3.37 14.87
C ASP A 394 -4.30 -3.37 13.88
N ALA A 395 -4.60 -4.53 13.33
CA ALA A 395 -5.69 -4.68 12.39
C ALA A 395 -7.07 -4.57 13.05
N TRP A 396 -7.14 -4.79 14.37
CA TRP A 396 -8.38 -4.80 15.14
C TRP A 396 -8.39 -3.64 16.11
N SER A 397 -9.18 -2.62 15.78
CA SER A 397 -9.21 -1.41 16.57
C SER A 397 -9.79 -1.65 17.97
N PRO A 398 -9.12 -1.20 19.05
CA PRO A 398 -9.69 -1.26 20.39
C PRO A 398 -10.93 -0.38 20.57
N PHE A 399 -11.20 0.50 19.61
CA PHE A 399 -12.38 1.40 19.61
C PHE A 399 -13.62 0.76 18.97
N ILE A 400 -13.48 -0.42 18.37
CA ILE A 400 -14.58 -1.26 17.86
C ILE A 400 -14.39 -2.71 18.36
N PRO A 401 -14.49 -2.96 19.67
CA PRO A 401 -14.12 -4.26 20.24
C PRO A 401 -15.00 -5.42 19.74
N GLU A 402 -16.21 -5.15 19.26
CA GLU A 402 -17.11 -6.15 18.69
C GLU A 402 -16.57 -6.76 17.40
N SER A 403 -15.80 -6.02 16.60
CA SER A 403 -15.24 -6.53 15.33
C SER A 403 -14.08 -7.51 15.53
N ALA A 404 -13.44 -7.51 16.67
CA ALA A 404 -12.37 -8.47 17.00
C ALA A 404 -12.83 -9.95 16.96
N LYS A 405 -14.13 -10.19 17.00
CA LYS A 405 -14.74 -11.53 16.85
C LYS A 405 -14.95 -11.95 15.38
N LEU A 406 -14.75 -11.03 14.44
CA LEU A 406 -14.96 -11.23 13.01
C LEU A 406 -13.63 -11.49 12.28
N THR A 407 -13.71 -12.09 11.10
CA THR A 407 -12.58 -12.14 10.16
C THR A 407 -12.50 -10.85 9.36
N ALA A 408 -13.65 -10.24 9.11
CA ALA A 408 -13.78 -8.92 8.51
C ALA A 408 -15.09 -8.28 8.97
N ASP A 409 -15.11 -6.96 9.10
CA ASP A 409 -16.29 -6.19 9.56
C ASP A 409 -17.43 -6.12 8.55
N TRP A 410 -17.11 -6.26 7.26
CA TRP A 410 -18.06 -6.11 6.14
C TRP A 410 -18.35 -7.40 5.39
N THR A 411 -17.84 -8.53 5.84
CA THR A 411 -18.06 -9.82 5.21
C THR A 411 -18.72 -10.78 6.17
N PHE A 412 -19.92 -11.17 5.86
CA PHE A 412 -20.67 -12.16 6.61
C PHE A 412 -20.56 -13.55 5.94
N PRO A 413 -20.52 -14.65 6.63
CA PRO A 413 -20.59 -14.85 8.09
C PRO A 413 -19.22 -15.13 8.76
N TRP A 414 -18.18 -14.44 8.37
CA TRP A 414 -16.83 -14.76 8.81
C TRP A 414 -16.62 -14.42 10.28
N VAL A 415 -16.76 -15.43 11.11
CA VAL A 415 -16.47 -15.33 12.53
C VAL A 415 -15.01 -15.70 12.74
N CYS A 416 -14.29 -14.82 13.38
CA CYS A 416 -12.93 -15.06 13.77
C CYS A 416 -12.88 -15.87 15.06
N GLY A 417 -12.43 -17.12 14.97
CA GLY A 417 -12.23 -17.97 16.14
C GLY A 417 -11.15 -17.42 17.08
N ASN A 418 -10.15 -16.76 16.55
CA ASN A 418 -9.07 -16.13 17.31
C ASN A 418 -8.37 -15.04 16.49
N CYS A 419 -8.89 -13.82 16.55
CA CYS A 419 -8.35 -12.69 15.80
C CYS A 419 -7.08 -12.09 16.40
N THR A 420 -6.72 -12.43 17.63
CA THR A 420 -5.53 -11.93 18.32
C THR A 420 -4.32 -12.84 18.12
N GLU A 421 -4.56 -14.11 17.87
CA GLU A 421 -3.53 -15.10 17.60
C GLU A 421 -3.22 -15.20 16.11
N PRO A 422 -2.04 -15.70 15.74
CA PRO A 422 -1.76 -15.99 14.35
C PRO A 422 -2.78 -17.00 13.83
N LYS A 423 -3.85 -16.53 13.22
CA LYS A 423 -4.85 -17.37 12.55
C LYS A 423 -4.27 -18.23 11.46
N PHE A 424 -3.06 -17.93 11.13
CA PHE A 424 -2.29 -18.49 10.05
C PHE A 424 -1.24 -19.47 10.56
N LYS A 425 -1.51 -20.13 11.70
CA LYS A 425 -0.81 -21.36 12.03
C LYS A 425 -1.09 -22.33 10.90
N MET A 426 -0.03 -22.67 10.17
CA MET A 426 -0.09 -23.77 9.20
C MET A 426 -0.14 -25.08 9.95
#